data_d32f67dd2b8c20e638456ee7ff4d3962
#
_entry.id   d32f67dd2b8c20e638456ee7ff4d3962
#
_cell.length_a   1.000
_cell.length_b   1.000
_cell.length_c   1.000
_cell.angle_alpha   90.00
_cell.angle_beta   90.00
_cell.angle_gamma   90.00
#
_symmetry.space_group_name_H-M   'P 1'
#
loop_
_entity.id
_entity.type
_entity.pdbx_description
1 polymer ?
#
loop_
_entity_poly.entity_id
_entity_poly.type
_entity_poly.pdbx_seq_one_letter_code
_entity_poly.pdbx_strand_id
1 'polypeptide(L)'
;MDKYIDKVEKSMKLTEVIKELRELNKSVEHNGMMLNTPTLDIEECCFLSALECFQTMVPQLKARQKKIQQKVVRNLKSKLLRSVVSCNREEGKNKACQGCDSYPLKDSREFVKQLESLLQKALNRLV
;
A
#
# COMPACT_ATOMS: atom_id res chain seq x y z
N MET A 1 3.63 10.79 24.34
CA MET A 1 3.82 9.41 23.94
C MET A 1 5.21 9.19 23.36
N ASP A 2 5.79 8.08 23.72
CA ASP A 2 7.15 7.75 23.32
C ASP A 2 7.22 7.47 21.81
N LYS A 3 8.15 8.13 21.12
CA LYS A 3 8.36 7.92 19.68
C LYS A 3 8.74 6.48 19.37
N TYR A 4 9.41 5.82 20.32
CA TYR A 4 9.81 4.42 20.16
C TYR A 4 8.59 3.50 20.06
N ILE A 5 7.58 3.72 20.92
CA ILE A 5 6.36 2.91 20.91
C ILE A 5 5.62 3.12 19.60
N ASP A 6 5.54 4.36 19.12
CA ASP A 6 4.89 4.68 17.86
C ASP A 6 5.55 3.95 16.68
N LYS A 7 6.88 3.94 16.63
CA LYS A 7 7.62 3.21 15.60
C LYS A 7 7.36 1.72 15.65
N VAL A 8 7.34 1.14 16.85
CA VAL A 8 7.08 -0.30 17.02
C VAL A 8 5.69 -0.64 16.52
N GLU A 9 4.69 0.15 16.89
CA GLU A 9 3.32 -0.08 16.45
C GLU A 9 3.18 -0.01 14.93
N LYS A 10 3.81 0.99 14.31
CA LYS A 10 3.80 1.14 12.85
C LYS A 10 4.48 -0.05 12.17
N SER A 11 5.63 -0.48 12.69
CA SER A 11 6.36 -1.63 12.15
C SER A 11 5.53 -2.90 12.24
N MET A 12 4.87 -3.11 13.36
CA MET A 12 4.02 -4.29 13.56
C MET A 12 2.85 -4.28 12.60
N LYS A 13 2.22 -3.12 12.40
CA LYS A 13 1.09 -3.01 11.48
C LYS A 13 1.52 -3.29 10.05
N LEU A 14 2.65 -2.73 9.62
CA LEU A 14 3.18 -2.99 8.28
C LEU A 14 3.49 -4.46 8.08
N THR A 15 4.13 -5.10 9.06
CA THR A 15 4.45 -6.51 9.00
C THR A 15 3.18 -7.36 8.88
N GLU A 16 2.16 -7.00 9.65
CA GLU A 16 0.86 -7.69 9.59
C GLU A 16 0.23 -7.60 8.21
N VAL A 17 0.19 -6.41 7.63
CA VAL A 17 -0.41 -6.20 6.31
C VAL A 17 0.39 -6.94 5.23
N ILE A 18 1.70 -6.92 5.32
CA ILE A 18 2.55 -7.65 4.36
C ILE A 18 2.24 -9.14 4.39
N LYS A 19 2.10 -9.72 5.60
CA LYS A 19 1.72 -11.13 5.75
C LYS A 19 0.35 -11.42 5.16
N GLU A 20 -0.61 -10.56 5.43
CA GLU A 20 -1.97 -10.71 4.90
C GLU A 20 -1.96 -10.64 3.38
N LEU A 21 -1.17 -9.73 2.83
CA LEU A 21 -1.06 -9.58 1.39
C LEU A 21 -0.47 -10.81 0.73
N ARG A 22 0.54 -11.42 1.35
CA ARG A 22 1.14 -12.65 0.86
C ARG A 22 0.14 -13.80 0.86
N GLU A 23 -0.66 -13.89 1.91
CA GLU A 23 -1.72 -14.90 1.98
C GLU A 23 -2.79 -14.65 0.92
N LEU A 24 -3.20 -13.39 0.75
CA LEU A 24 -4.16 -13.02 -0.27
C LEU A 24 -3.67 -13.42 -1.65
N ASN A 25 -2.40 -13.15 -1.94
CA ASN A 25 -1.80 -13.43 -3.23
C ASN A 25 -1.93 -14.90 -3.64
N LYS A 26 -1.89 -15.80 -2.66
CA LYS A 26 -2.03 -17.23 -2.91
C LYS A 26 -3.41 -17.61 -3.46
N SER A 27 -4.43 -16.79 -3.17
CA SER A 27 -5.80 -17.06 -3.61
C SER A 27 -6.26 -16.15 -4.73
N VAL A 28 -5.41 -15.23 -5.20
CA VAL A 28 -5.76 -14.34 -6.29
C VAL A 28 -5.73 -15.10 -7.62
N GLU A 29 -6.77 -14.90 -8.42
CA GLU A 29 -6.82 -15.43 -9.77
C GLU A 29 -6.08 -14.49 -10.71
N HIS A 30 -4.96 -14.97 -11.25
CA HIS A 30 -4.17 -14.19 -12.20
C HIS A 30 -4.67 -14.46 -13.60
N ASN A 31 -5.78 -13.80 -13.94
CA ASN A 31 -6.57 -14.09 -15.14
C ASN A 31 -6.40 -13.03 -16.24
N GLY A 32 -5.30 -12.29 -16.20
CA GLY A 32 -5.04 -11.23 -17.18
C GLY A 32 -5.69 -9.90 -16.84
N MET A 33 -6.35 -9.80 -15.70
CA MET A 33 -6.93 -8.55 -15.24
C MET A 33 -5.85 -7.49 -15.03
N MET A 34 -6.12 -6.27 -15.49
CA MET A 34 -5.19 -5.15 -15.39
C MET A 34 -5.70 -4.13 -14.39
N LEU A 35 -4.79 -3.61 -13.57
CA LEU A 35 -5.13 -2.62 -12.54
C LEU A 35 -4.13 -1.46 -12.58
N ASN A 36 -4.63 -0.27 -12.31
CA ASN A 36 -3.76 0.88 -12.12
C ASN A 36 -2.85 0.62 -10.93
N THR A 37 -1.54 0.73 -11.14
CA THR A 37 -0.56 0.28 -10.16
C THR A 37 0.48 1.36 -9.93
N PRO A 38 0.49 1.99 -8.73
CA PRO A 38 1.54 2.95 -8.38
C PRO A 38 2.93 2.32 -8.49
N THR A 39 3.88 3.09 -8.99
CA THR A 39 5.25 2.65 -9.15
C THR A 39 6.08 3.00 -7.93
N LEU A 40 7.24 2.35 -7.76
CA LEU A 40 8.09 2.54 -6.58
C LEU A 40 8.93 3.82 -6.61
N ASP A 41 9.00 4.47 -7.76
CA ASP A 41 9.77 5.71 -7.92
C ASP A 41 8.99 6.96 -7.54
N ILE A 42 7.97 6.79 -6.71
CA ILE A 42 7.18 7.92 -6.22
C ILE A 42 7.93 8.65 -5.11
N GLU A 43 7.64 9.93 -4.97
CA GLU A 43 8.19 10.73 -3.90
C GLU A 43 7.49 10.40 -2.58
N GLU A 44 8.19 10.65 -1.48
CA GLU A 44 7.64 10.38 -0.14
C GLU A 44 6.30 11.07 0.10
N CYS A 45 6.16 12.30 -0.39
CA CYS A 45 4.92 13.05 -0.22
C CYS A 45 3.75 12.45 -1.00
N CYS A 46 4.03 11.55 -1.95
CA CYS A 46 3.00 10.86 -2.72
C CYS A 46 2.71 9.46 -2.21
N PHE A 47 3.35 9.04 -1.12
CA PHE A 47 3.10 7.74 -0.51
C PHE A 47 1.63 7.54 -0.20
N LEU A 48 1.01 8.53 0.42
CA LEU A 48 -0.40 8.44 0.81
C LEU A 48 -1.32 8.31 -0.41
N SER A 49 -1.04 9.07 -1.46
CA SER A 49 -1.80 8.97 -2.71
C SER A 49 -1.68 7.59 -3.34
N ALA A 50 -0.46 7.04 -3.34
CA ALA A 50 -0.23 5.68 -3.85
C ALA A 50 -0.97 4.66 -3.00
N LEU A 51 -0.92 4.81 -1.68
CA LEU A 51 -1.61 3.92 -0.76
C LEU A 51 -3.12 3.95 -0.99
N GLU A 52 -3.67 5.13 -1.22
CA GLU A 52 -5.10 5.28 -1.52
C GLU A 52 -5.49 4.61 -2.83
N CYS A 53 -4.61 4.67 -3.83
CA CYS A 53 -4.84 3.96 -5.09
C CYS A 53 -4.87 2.45 -4.88
N PHE A 54 -3.90 1.90 -4.14
CA PHE A 54 -3.91 0.48 -3.82
C PHE A 54 -5.16 0.10 -3.03
N GLN A 55 -5.56 0.94 -2.09
CA GLN A 55 -6.76 0.72 -1.29
C GLN A 55 -8.01 0.61 -2.18
N THR A 56 -8.10 1.45 -3.20
CA THR A 56 -9.21 1.46 -4.14
C THR A 56 -9.17 0.23 -5.06
N MET A 57 -7.97 -0.19 -5.45
CA MET A 57 -7.80 -1.25 -6.43
C MET A 57 -7.85 -2.66 -5.84
N VAL A 58 -7.43 -2.85 -4.58
CA VAL A 58 -7.41 -4.19 -3.97
C VAL A 58 -8.77 -4.89 -4.06
N PRO A 59 -9.92 -4.21 -3.82
CA PRO A 59 -11.21 -4.89 -3.96
C PRO A 59 -11.52 -5.39 -5.37
N GLN A 60 -10.80 -4.90 -6.38
CA GLN A 60 -10.99 -5.33 -7.77
C GLN A 60 -10.35 -6.69 -8.04
N LEU A 61 -9.43 -7.12 -7.19
CA LEU A 61 -8.79 -8.42 -7.35
C LEU A 61 -9.80 -9.55 -7.17
N LYS A 62 -9.69 -10.57 -8.01
CA LYS A 62 -10.50 -11.78 -7.85
C LYS A 62 -9.71 -12.73 -6.95
N ALA A 63 -10.18 -12.90 -5.74
CA ALA A 63 -9.52 -13.76 -4.76
C ALA A 63 -10.55 -14.62 -4.07
N ARG A 64 -10.15 -15.85 -3.74
CA ARG A 64 -11.04 -16.78 -3.03
C ARG A 64 -11.17 -16.43 -1.56
N GLN A 65 -10.09 -15.91 -0.95
CA GLN A 65 -10.09 -15.57 0.46
C GLN A 65 -10.57 -14.13 0.66
N LYS A 66 -11.89 -13.97 0.61
CA LYS A 66 -12.51 -12.64 0.73
C LYS A 66 -12.27 -11.97 2.08
N LYS A 67 -12.21 -12.75 3.15
CA LYS A 67 -11.96 -12.18 4.49
C LYS A 67 -10.58 -11.55 4.59
N ILE A 68 -9.57 -12.19 4.00
CA ILE A 68 -8.21 -11.64 3.99
C ILE A 68 -8.18 -10.39 3.14
N GLN A 69 -8.84 -10.42 1.98
CA GLN A 69 -8.94 -9.26 1.11
C GLN A 69 -9.53 -8.05 1.84
N GLN A 70 -10.60 -8.27 2.60
CA GLN A 70 -11.24 -7.22 3.39
C GLN A 70 -10.31 -6.69 4.49
N LYS A 71 -9.55 -7.58 5.11
CA LYS A 71 -8.58 -7.18 6.13
C LYS A 71 -7.48 -6.29 5.54
N VAL A 72 -6.98 -6.65 4.36
CA VAL A 72 -5.97 -5.84 3.68
C VAL A 72 -6.52 -4.44 3.41
N VAL A 73 -7.73 -4.34 2.85
CA VAL A 73 -8.35 -3.05 2.57
C VAL A 73 -8.51 -2.23 3.85
N ARG A 74 -9.01 -2.86 4.91
CA ARG A 74 -9.21 -2.19 6.21
C ARG A 74 -7.89 -1.67 6.76
N ASN A 75 -6.85 -2.48 6.69
CA ASN A 75 -5.54 -2.10 7.22
C ASN A 75 -4.90 -1.00 6.40
N LEU A 76 -5.11 -0.98 5.08
CA LEU A 76 -4.63 0.11 4.24
C LEU A 76 -5.31 1.44 4.58
N LYS A 77 -6.49 1.41 5.18
CA LYS A 77 -7.21 2.60 5.63
C LYS A 77 -6.82 3.06 7.02
N SER A 78 -6.07 2.25 7.77
CA SER A 78 -5.78 2.56 9.17
C SER A 78 -4.94 3.82 9.29
N LYS A 79 -5.21 4.61 10.32
CA LYS A 79 -4.44 5.84 10.58
C LYS A 79 -2.97 5.53 10.83
N LEU A 80 -2.71 4.42 11.48
CA LEU A 80 -1.36 4.00 11.80
C LEU A 80 -0.53 3.79 10.53
N LEU A 81 -1.09 3.07 9.57
CA LEU A 81 -0.42 2.81 8.30
C LEU A 81 -0.25 4.10 7.48
N ARG A 82 -1.27 4.94 7.47
CA ARG A 82 -1.25 6.19 6.71
C ARG A 82 -0.25 7.19 7.26
N SER A 83 0.15 7.06 8.51
CA SER A 83 1.10 7.95 9.16
C SER A 83 2.54 7.45 9.13
N VAL A 84 2.82 6.34 8.43
CA VAL A 84 4.14 5.71 8.41
C VAL A 84 5.19 6.61 7.76
N VAL A 85 4.80 7.31 6.71
CA VAL A 85 5.70 8.20 5.98
C VAL A 85 5.24 9.63 6.22
N SER A 86 6.12 10.45 6.76
CA SER A 86 5.83 11.86 6.94
C SER A 86 6.30 12.65 5.73
N CYS A 87 5.55 13.67 5.40
CA CYS A 87 5.82 14.53 4.26
C CYS A 87 6.02 15.96 4.74
N ASN A 88 7.05 16.61 4.22
CA ASN A 88 7.26 18.02 4.49
C ASN A 88 6.12 18.79 3.79
N ARG A 89 5.38 19.58 4.57
CA ARG A 89 4.21 20.30 4.06
C ARG A 89 4.53 21.24 2.91
N GLU A 90 5.69 21.88 2.95
CA GLU A 90 6.08 22.81 1.89
C GLU A 90 6.30 22.07 0.58
N GLU A 91 6.96 20.92 0.62
CA GLU A 91 7.15 20.11 -0.57
C GLU A 91 5.81 19.56 -1.07
N GLY A 92 4.95 19.13 -0.15
CA GLY A 92 3.65 18.60 -0.50
C GLY A 92 2.73 19.61 -1.19
N LYS A 93 2.88 20.88 -0.88
CA LYS A 93 2.07 21.95 -1.51
C LYS A 93 2.50 22.21 -2.96
N ASN A 94 3.77 22.00 -3.26
CA ASN A 94 4.33 22.33 -4.56
C ASN A 94 4.34 21.19 -5.56
N LYS A 95 3.97 19.99 -5.13
CA LYS A 95 4.01 18.81 -5.98
C LYS A 95 2.65 18.15 -6.05
N ALA A 96 2.13 18.05 -7.25
CA ALA A 96 0.90 17.33 -7.51
C ALA A 96 1.22 15.85 -7.62
N CYS A 97 0.60 15.04 -6.77
CA CYS A 97 0.71 13.59 -6.86
C CYS A 97 -0.24 13.08 -7.93
N GLN A 98 0.14 12.02 -8.62
CA GLN A 98 -0.69 11.42 -9.66
C GLN A 98 -1.98 10.86 -9.07
N GLY A 99 -3.07 10.99 -9.80
CA GLY A 99 -4.30 10.29 -9.46
C GLY A 99 -4.16 8.80 -9.81
N CYS A 100 -5.03 7.98 -9.23
CA CYS A 100 -4.95 6.53 -9.42
C CYS A 100 -5.01 6.12 -10.88
N ASP A 101 -5.88 6.76 -11.66
CA ASP A 101 -6.06 6.45 -13.09
C ASP A 101 -4.88 6.87 -13.95
N SER A 102 -3.96 7.66 -13.43
CA SER A 102 -2.74 8.06 -14.15
C SER A 102 -1.64 7.02 -14.05
N TYR A 103 -1.72 6.10 -13.10
CA TYR A 103 -0.70 5.07 -12.96
C TYR A 103 -0.87 3.98 -14.02
N PRO A 104 0.25 3.36 -14.43
CA PRO A 104 0.18 2.34 -15.50
C PRO A 104 -0.64 1.13 -15.09
N LEU A 105 -1.25 0.50 -16.08
CA LEU A 105 -1.98 -0.74 -15.90
C LEU A 105 -0.98 -1.91 -15.83
N LYS A 106 -1.08 -2.71 -14.79
CA LYS A 106 -0.27 -3.90 -14.60
C LYS A 106 -1.18 -5.07 -14.27
N ASP A 107 -0.73 -6.29 -14.56
CA ASP A 107 -1.51 -7.46 -14.19
C ASP A 107 -1.56 -7.64 -12.67
N SER A 108 -2.39 -8.55 -12.21
CA SER A 108 -2.61 -8.76 -10.78
C SER A 108 -1.35 -9.18 -10.03
N ARG A 109 -0.45 -9.93 -10.66
CA ARG A 109 0.80 -10.34 -10.02
C ARG A 109 1.70 -9.16 -9.76
N GLU A 110 1.89 -8.33 -10.78
CA GLU A 110 2.71 -7.15 -10.66
C GLU A 110 2.09 -6.16 -9.68
N PHE A 111 0.76 -6.02 -9.70
CA PHE A 111 0.03 -5.17 -8.78
C PHE A 111 0.31 -5.56 -7.31
N VAL A 112 0.16 -6.83 -6.99
CA VAL A 112 0.39 -7.31 -5.62
C VAL A 112 1.86 -7.12 -5.22
N LYS A 113 2.77 -7.41 -6.16
CA LYS A 113 4.20 -7.25 -5.93
C LYS A 113 4.55 -5.79 -5.63
N GLN A 114 3.99 -4.86 -6.38
CA GLN A 114 4.27 -3.43 -6.17
C GLN A 114 3.73 -2.96 -4.82
N LEU A 115 2.55 -3.40 -4.43
CA LEU A 115 2.00 -3.06 -3.11
C LEU A 115 2.88 -3.60 -1.99
N GLU A 116 3.27 -4.86 -2.09
CA GLU A 116 4.16 -5.46 -1.09
C GLU A 116 5.47 -4.69 -1.01
N SER A 117 6.05 -4.33 -2.14
CA SER A 117 7.30 -3.59 -2.19
C SER A 117 7.17 -2.20 -1.58
N LEU A 118 6.04 -1.54 -1.81
CA LEU A 118 5.78 -0.22 -1.21
C LEU A 118 5.74 -0.32 0.32
N LEU A 119 5.03 -1.31 0.83
CA LEU A 119 4.91 -1.52 2.27
C LEU A 119 6.26 -1.92 2.87
N GLN A 120 7.03 -2.75 2.18
CA GLN A 120 8.35 -3.16 2.63
C GLN A 120 9.32 -1.98 2.67
N LYS A 121 9.24 -1.10 1.67
CA LYS A 121 10.05 0.11 1.64
C LYS A 121 9.74 1.01 2.84
N ALA A 122 8.47 1.17 3.16
CA ALA A 122 8.05 1.95 4.32
C ALA A 122 8.54 1.32 5.62
N LEU A 123 8.46 -0.01 5.73
CA LEU A 123 8.94 -0.73 6.89
C LEU A 123 10.45 -0.53 7.08
N ASN A 124 11.21 -0.62 6.00
CA ASN A 124 12.67 -0.45 6.04
C ASN A 124 13.07 0.94 6.52
N ARG A 125 12.24 1.94 6.32
CA ARG A 125 12.51 3.29 6.80
C ARG A 125 12.28 3.45 8.29
N LEU A 126 11.43 2.61 8.86
CA LEU A 126 11.12 2.67 10.30
C LEU A 126 12.17 1.96 11.16
N VAL A 127 12.90 1.03 10.61
CA VAL A 127 13.84 0.20 11.38
C VAL A 127 15.29 0.60 11.19
#